data_903dd20493e834606411fc6e3329de85
#
_entry.id   903dd20493e834606411fc6e3329de85
#
_cell.length_a   1.000
_cell.length_b   1.000
_cell.length_c   1.000
_cell.angle_alpha   90.00
_cell.angle_beta   90.00
_cell.angle_gamma   90.00
#
_symmetry.space_group_name_H-M   'P 1'
#
loop_
_entity.id
_entity.type
_entity.pdbx_description
1 polymer ?
#
loop_
_entity_poly.entity_id
_entity_poly.type
_entity_poly.pdbx_seq_one_letter_code
_entity_poly.pdbx_strand_id
1 'polypeptide(L)'
;NFDLTYSLADILILGKNTYYEDPESFEMELNLTREDIDHLIKAKSALADVNNMLLTSTTDMDGTNICEFIFGDNTGFSNKITYQIQGNISKSGIEIPFDSDVFKDILNANKDMDSGTLKLSEQGMLKLNFYSEEVNSEYFIARNE
;
A
#
# COMPACT_ATOMS: atom_id res chain seq x y z
N ASN A 1 -5.37 14.57 -22.42
CA ASN A 1 -4.28 14.57 -21.82
C ASN A 1 -4.23 13.70 -20.57
N PHE A 2 -3.25 12.85 -20.53
CA PHE A 2 -3.21 11.77 -19.54
C PHE A 2 -2.97 12.27 -18.13
N ASP A 3 -2.13 13.29 -17.97
CA ASP A 3 -1.79 13.78 -16.64
C ASP A 3 -3.03 14.30 -15.90
N LEU A 4 -3.86 15.03 -16.61
CA LEU A 4 -5.09 15.53 -16.04
C LEU A 4 -6.01 14.39 -15.62
N THR A 5 -6.09 13.36 -16.46
CA THR A 5 -6.92 12.20 -16.18
C THR A 5 -6.45 11.47 -14.92
N TYR A 6 -5.15 11.30 -14.76
CA TYR A 6 -4.61 10.67 -13.58
C TYR A 6 -4.90 11.45 -12.31
N SER A 7 -4.77 12.76 -12.36
CA SER A 7 -5.07 13.58 -11.19
C SER A 7 -6.51 13.42 -10.75
N LEU A 8 -7.42 13.36 -11.70
CA LEU A 8 -8.84 13.16 -11.39
C LEU A 8 -9.08 11.78 -10.81
N ALA A 9 -8.40 10.76 -11.34
CA ALA A 9 -8.53 9.40 -10.82
C ALA A 9 -8.06 9.31 -9.37
N ASP A 10 -6.96 9.97 -9.04
CA ASP A 10 -6.44 9.98 -7.67
C ASP A 10 -7.47 10.55 -6.70
N ILE A 11 -8.09 11.65 -7.06
CA ILE A 11 -9.08 12.29 -6.21
C ILE A 11 -10.29 11.39 -6.02
N LEU A 12 -10.75 10.73 -7.08
CA LEU A 12 -11.89 9.84 -7.02
C LEU A 12 -11.63 8.61 -6.16
N ILE A 13 -10.42 8.04 -6.25
CA ILE A 13 -10.06 6.87 -5.47
C ILE A 13 -10.04 7.18 -3.98
N LEU A 14 -9.58 8.35 -3.61
CA LEU A 14 -9.59 8.78 -2.22
C LEU A 14 -10.99 9.03 -1.70
N GLY A 15 -11.94 9.29 -2.58
CA GLY A 15 -13.35 9.43 -2.21
C GLY A 15 -13.66 10.63 -1.36
N LYS A 16 -12.81 11.62 -1.33
CA LYS A 16 -12.99 12.83 -0.51
C LYS A 16 -12.48 14.04 -1.27
N ASN A 17 -13.11 15.16 -1.00
CA ASN A 17 -12.63 16.46 -1.48
C ASN A 17 -11.63 17.06 -0.51
N THR A 18 -10.94 16.21 0.22
CA THR A 18 -9.96 16.64 1.21
C THR A 18 -8.61 16.79 0.54
N TYR A 19 -7.94 17.87 0.83
CA TYR A 19 -6.59 18.08 0.35
C TYR A 19 -5.62 17.34 1.26
N TYR A 20 -4.76 16.49 0.66
CA TYR A 20 -3.76 15.74 1.41
C TYR A 20 -2.37 16.32 1.15
N GLU A 21 -1.64 16.55 2.22
CA GLU A 21 -0.25 16.97 2.15
C GLU A 21 0.65 15.83 2.59
N ASP A 22 1.89 15.84 2.12
CA ASP A 22 2.86 14.87 2.59
C ASP A 22 3.05 15.03 4.10
N PRO A 23 3.10 13.94 4.85
CA PRO A 23 3.44 14.01 6.26
C PRO A 23 4.89 14.45 6.44
N GLU A 24 5.25 14.87 7.66
CA GLU A 24 6.59 15.34 7.95
C GLU A 24 7.65 14.29 7.68
N SER A 25 7.31 13.01 7.86
CA SER A 25 8.25 11.92 7.66
C SER A 25 7.52 10.65 7.28
N PHE A 26 8.23 9.78 6.58
CA PHE A 26 7.78 8.43 6.29
C PHE A 26 8.73 7.46 6.98
N GLU A 27 8.20 6.63 7.87
CA GLU A 27 8.98 5.65 8.62
C GLU A 27 9.28 4.40 7.80
N MET A 28 8.52 4.15 6.74
CA MET A 28 8.77 3.03 5.84
C MET A 28 8.81 3.50 4.40
N GLU A 29 9.75 2.93 3.63
CA GLU A 29 9.82 3.14 2.20
C GLU A 29 10.20 1.81 1.53
N LEU A 30 9.34 1.35 0.63
CA LEU A 30 9.50 0.08 -0.05
C LEU A 30 9.50 0.29 -1.56
N ASN A 31 10.27 -0.53 -2.26
CA ASN A 31 10.17 -0.62 -3.71
C ASN A 31 9.24 -1.78 -4.05
N LEU A 32 8.28 -1.53 -4.92
CA LEU A 32 7.33 -2.54 -5.38
C LEU A 32 7.70 -2.96 -6.79
N THR A 33 8.05 -4.23 -6.94
CA THR A 33 8.30 -4.80 -8.27
C THR A 33 6.96 -5.20 -8.88
N ARG A 34 6.96 -5.49 -10.18
CA ARG A 34 5.76 -6.02 -10.83
C ARG A 34 5.31 -7.32 -10.17
N GLU A 35 6.27 -8.14 -9.76
CA GLU A 35 5.97 -9.37 -9.06
C GLU A 35 5.29 -9.11 -7.73
N ASP A 36 5.79 -8.14 -6.96
CA ASP A 36 5.16 -7.75 -5.69
C ASP A 36 3.73 -7.28 -5.91
N ILE A 37 3.52 -6.43 -6.92
CA ILE A 37 2.19 -5.91 -7.23
C ILE A 37 1.24 -7.05 -7.58
N ASP A 38 1.68 -7.98 -8.42
CA ASP A 38 0.88 -9.13 -8.82
C ASP A 38 0.52 -10.01 -7.63
N HIS A 39 1.49 -10.29 -6.76
CA HIS A 39 1.25 -11.10 -5.57
C HIS A 39 0.28 -10.45 -4.61
N LEU A 40 0.39 -9.14 -4.42
CA LEU A 40 -0.52 -8.42 -3.53
C LEU A 40 -1.95 -8.41 -4.08
N ILE A 41 -2.10 -8.24 -5.38
CA ILE A 41 -3.43 -8.30 -6.01
C ILE A 41 -4.03 -9.70 -5.82
N LYS A 42 -3.25 -10.73 -6.04
CA LYS A 42 -3.72 -12.11 -5.88
C LYS A 42 -4.07 -12.44 -4.44
N ALA A 43 -3.28 -11.94 -3.49
CA ALA A 43 -3.56 -12.17 -2.07
C ALA A 43 -4.90 -11.57 -1.68
N LYS A 44 -5.17 -10.34 -2.08
CA LYS A 44 -6.46 -9.70 -1.79
C LYS A 44 -7.59 -10.41 -2.51
N SER A 45 -7.38 -10.81 -3.77
CA SER A 45 -8.40 -11.49 -4.56
C SER A 45 -8.80 -12.84 -3.95
N ALA A 46 -7.86 -13.53 -3.32
CA ALA A 46 -8.15 -14.80 -2.64
C ALA A 46 -9.02 -14.60 -1.40
N LEU A 47 -9.07 -13.40 -0.86
CA LEU A 47 -9.88 -13.05 0.31
C LEU A 47 -10.82 -11.90 -0.05
N ALA A 48 -11.69 -12.14 -1.02
CA ALA A 48 -12.53 -11.09 -1.61
C ALA A 48 -13.44 -10.41 -0.59
N ASP A 49 -13.84 -11.13 0.46
CA ASP A 49 -14.74 -10.58 1.48
C ASP A 49 -14.02 -9.74 2.53
N VAL A 50 -12.70 -9.69 2.49
CA VAL A 50 -11.91 -8.92 3.45
C VAL A 50 -11.77 -7.49 2.96
N ASN A 51 -12.13 -6.53 3.79
CA ASN A 51 -12.08 -5.12 3.43
C ASN A 51 -10.90 -4.37 4.03
N ASN A 52 -10.20 -4.98 4.97
CA ASN A 52 -9.08 -4.34 5.64
C ASN A 52 -7.79 -5.11 5.41
N MET A 53 -6.70 -4.36 5.28
CA MET A 53 -5.38 -4.94 5.39
C MET A 53 -4.62 -4.20 6.48
N LEU A 54 -3.72 -4.91 7.14
CA LEU A 54 -2.87 -4.32 8.16
C LEU A 54 -1.45 -4.24 7.61
N LEU A 55 -0.85 -3.06 7.68
CA LEU A 55 0.55 -2.89 7.35
C LEU A 55 1.34 -2.81 8.64
N THR A 56 2.33 -3.68 8.78
CA THR A 56 3.16 -3.71 9.97
C THR A 56 4.63 -3.60 9.62
N SER A 57 5.40 -3.01 10.52
CA SER A 57 6.85 -3.01 10.39
C SER A 57 7.42 -3.95 11.45
N THR A 58 8.35 -4.80 11.02
CA THR A 58 8.96 -5.76 11.92
C THR A 58 10.42 -5.99 11.52
N THR A 59 11.16 -6.60 12.42
CA THR A 59 12.55 -6.99 12.15
C THR A 59 12.65 -8.49 12.33
N ASP A 60 13.19 -9.20 11.34
CA ASP A 60 13.31 -10.63 11.41
C ASP A 60 14.51 -11.03 12.29
N MET A 61 14.76 -12.35 12.40
CA MET A 61 15.81 -12.87 13.26
C MET A 61 17.20 -12.46 12.81
N ASP A 62 17.37 -12.12 11.55
CA ASP A 62 18.65 -11.68 10.99
C ASP A 62 18.84 -10.17 11.09
N GLY A 63 17.88 -9.45 11.67
CA GLY A 63 17.93 -8.01 11.79
C GLY A 63 17.45 -7.29 10.53
N THR A 64 16.85 -8.01 9.58
CA THR A 64 16.33 -7.41 8.36
C THR A 64 14.98 -6.75 8.62
N ASN A 65 14.82 -5.54 8.15
CA ASN A 65 13.57 -4.80 8.30
C ASN A 65 12.58 -5.23 7.22
N ILE A 66 11.39 -5.58 7.65
CA ILE A 66 10.35 -6.12 6.78
C ILE A 66 9.04 -5.39 7.03
N CYS A 67 8.33 -5.08 5.94
CA CYS A 67 6.95 -4.66 5.98
C CYS A 67 6.07 -5.87 5.68
N GLU A 68 5.10 -6.15 6.54
CA GLU A 68 4.14 -7.22 6.31
C GLU A 68 2.80 -6.63 5.89
N PHE A 69 2.25 -7.19 4.83
CA PHE A 69 0.90 -6.88 4.36
C PHE A 69 0.02 -8.04 4.80
N ILE A 70 -0.88 -7.79 5.73
CA ILE A 70 -1.72 -8.84 6.31
C ILE A 70 -3.15 -8.64 5.85
N PHE A 71 -3.65 -9.60 5.08
CA PHE A 71 -5.04 -9.63 4.63
C PHE A 71 -5.76 -10.70 5.43
N GLY A 72 -6.91 -10.36 5.98
CA GLY A 72 -7.69 -11.30 6.76
C GLY A 72 -7.77 -10.91 8.21
N ASP A 73 -8.48 -11.74 8.96
CA ASP A 73 -8.81 -11.45 10.34
C ASP A 73 -7.92 -12.24 11.30
N ASN A 74 -7.60 -11.65 12.44
CA ASN A 74 -6.81 -12.30 13.48
C ASN A 74 -7.66 -13.13 14.45
N THR A 75 -8.96 -13.28 14.18
CA THR A 75 -9.84 -14.01 15.11
C THR A 75 -9.64 -15.52 15.11
N GLY A 76 -8.88 -16.06 14.17
CA GLY A 76 -8.62 -17.47 14.09
C GLY A 76 -9.66 -18.28 13.34
N PHE A 77 -10.77 -17.68 12.96
CA PHE A 77 -11.82 -18.34 12.19
C PHE A 77 -11.81 -18.00 10.72
N SER A 78 -11.11 -16.95 10.34
CA SER A 78 -11.00 -16.49 8.96
C SER A 78 -9.65 -16.84 8.39
N ASN A 79 -9.60 -17.02 7.09
CA ASN A 79 -8.33 -17.20 6.40
C ASN A 79 -7.52 -15.91 6.48
N LYS A 80 -6.21 -16.08 6.49
CA LYS A 80 -5.28 -14.98 6.60
C LYS A 80 -4.14 -15.20 5.63
N ILE A 81 -3.80 -14.17 4.88
CA ILE A 81 -2.69 -14.21 3.94
C ILE A 81 -1.74 -13.08 4.30
N THR A 82 -0.46 -13.39 4.40
CA THR A 82 0.58 -12.42 4.71
C THR A 82 1.60 -12.40 3.59
N TYR A 83 1.98 -11.20 3.16
CA TYR A 83 3.04 -11.00 2.17
C TYR A 83 4.08 -10.06 2.74
N GLN A 84 5.35 -10.39 2.59
CA GLN A 84 6.45 -9.63 3.19
C GLN A 84 7.33 -9.00 2.12
N ILE A 85 7.70 -7.74 2.36
CA ILE A 85 8.63 -7.02 1.48
C ILE A 85 9.68 -6.35 2.35
N GLN A 86 10.95 -6.53 1.99
CA GLN A 86 12.05 -5.84 2.65
C GLN A 86 12.13 -4.40 2.18
N GLY A 87 12.54 -3.51 3.05
CA GLY A 87 12.67 -2.11 2.69
C GLY A 87 13.37 -1.28 3.73
N ASN A 88 13.38 0.02 3.52
CA ASN A 88 13.94 0.98 4.46
C ASN A 88 12.90 1.30 5.51
N ILE A 89 13.13 0.86 6.72
CA ILE A 89 12.20 1.05 7.83
C ILE A 89 12.98 1.65 8.99
N SER A 90 12.58 2.85 9.39
CA SER A 90 13.26 3.55 10.49
C SER A 90 12.67 3.23 11.85
N LYS A 91 11.49 2.61 11.89
CA LYS A 91 10.80 2.30 13.13
C LYS A 91 10.06 0.98 13.00
N SER A 92 10.33 0.03 13.91
CA SER A 92 9.58 -1.22 13.95
C SER A 92 8.38 -1.08 14.89
N GLY A 93 7.45 -2.04 14.79
CA GLY A 93 6.27 -2.04 15.64
C GLY A 93 5.12 -1.19 15.15
N ILE A 94 5.21 -0.66 13.93
CA ILE A 94 4.10 0.09 13.34
C ILE A 94 3.03 -0.90 12.91
N GLU A 95 1.76 -0.58 13.22
CA GLU A 95 0.61 -1.39 12.79
C GLU A 95 -0.50 -0.43 12.42
N ILE A 96 -0.82 -0.34 11.13
CA ILE A 96 -1.83 0.60 10.65
C ILE A 96 -2.75 -0.09 9.65
N PRO A 97 -4.07 -0.03 9.88
CA PRO A 97 -5.04 -0.63 8.96
C PRO A 97 -5.39 0.31 7.81
N PHE A 98 -5.58 -0.26 6.64
CA PHE A 98 -6.01 0.44 5.45
C PHE A 98 -7.10 -0.34 4.73
N ASP A 99 -7.86 0.36 3.87
CA ASP A 99 -8.88 -0.27 3.04
C ASP A 99 -8.20 -1.11 1.97
N SER A 100 -8.39 -2.43 2.01
CA SER A 100 -7.74 -3.34 1.08
C SER A 100 -8.35 -3.29 -0.32
N ASP A 101 -9.62 -2.92 -0.45
CA ASP A 101 -10.24 -2.80 -1.76
C ASP A 101 -9.70 -1.60 -2.52
N VAL A 102 -9.55 -0.47 -1.84
CA VAL A 102 -8.93 0.72 -2.44
C VAL A 102 -7.50 0.43 -2.84
N PHE A 103 -6.75 -0.23 -1.97
CA PHE A 103 -5.37 -0.60 -2.25
C PHE A 103 -5.27 -1.48 -3.50
N LYS A 104 -6.10 -2.52 -3.57
CA LYS A 104 -6.13 -3.41 -4.73
C LYS A 104 -6.50 -2.67 -6.02
N ASP A 105 -7.47 -1.77 -5.95
CA ASP A 105 -7.89 -1.01 -7.12
C ASP A 105 -6.75 -0.15 -7.66
N ILE A 106 -6.00 0.46 -6.77
CA ILE A 106 -4.83 1.26 -7.16
C ILE A 106 -3.77 0.35 -7.81
N LEU A 107 -3.49 -0.81 -7.23
CA LEU A 107 -2.52 -1.73 -7.80
C LEU A 107 -2.95 -2.23 -9.17
N ASN A 108 -4.23 -2.56 -9.33
CA ASN A 108 -4.76 -3.01 -10.63
C ASN A 108 -4.64 -1.93 -11.70
N ALA A 109 -4.90 -0.68 -11.34
CA ALA A 109 -4.79 0.42 -12.28
C ALA A 109 -3.37 0.65 -12.76
N ASN A 110 -2.38 0.18 -11.98
CA ASN A 110 -0.96 0.45 -12.24
C ASN A 110 -0.13 -0.83 -12.46
N LYS A 111 -0.77 -1.96 -12.65
CA LYS A 111 -0.05 -3.25 -12.75
C LYS A 111 0.89 -3.34 -13.92
N ASP A 112 0.69 -2.52 -14.94
CA ASP A 112 1.55 -2.49 -16.14
C ASP A 112 2.65 -1.45 -16.06
N MET A 113 2.75 -0.73 -14.95
CA MET A 113 3.82 0.23 -14.74
C MET A 113 5.15 -0.49 -14.47
N ASP A 114 6.25 0.18 -14.76
CA ASP A 114 7.58 -0.43 -14.64
C ASP A 114 7.98 -0.69 -13.20
N SER A 115 7.64 0.22 -12.31
CA SER A 115 7.98 0.10 -10.90
C SER A 115 7.05 0.93 -10.04
N GLY A 116 7.08 0.66 -8.75
CA GLY A 116 6.31 1.42 -7.78
C GLY A 116 7.10 1.62 -6.50
N THR A 117 6.69 2.61 -5.73
CA THR A 117 7.24 2.89 -4.40
C THR A 117 6.09 3.06 -3.44
N LEU A 118 6.23 2.47 -2.27
CA LEU A 118 5.27 2.61 -1.19
C LEU A 118 5.96 3.29 -0.02
N LYS A 119 5.34 4.34 0.51
CA LYS A 119 5.83 5.03 1.70
C LYS A 119 4.73 5.05 2.74
N LEU A 120 5.08 4.76 3.96
CA LEU A 120 4.13 4.74 5.07
C LEU A 120 4.59 5.66 6.20
N SER A 121 3.70 6.55 6.62
CA SER A 121 3.92 7.38 7.79
C SER A 121 3.19 6.79 8.99
N GLU A 122 3.83 6.78 10.15
CA GLU A 122 3.15 6.31 11.37
C GLU A 122 1.98 7.20 11.77
N GLN A 123 1.86 8.37 11.16
CA GLN A 123 0.70 9.23 11.34
C GLN A 123 -0.55 8.69 10.66
N GLY A 124 -0.41 7.64 9.85
CA GLY A 124 -1.55 6.98 9.22
C GLY A 124 -1.75 7.33 7.75
N MET A 125 -0.71 7.73 7.07
CA MET A 125 -0.78 8.05 5.64
C MET A 125 0.06 7.07 4.83
N LEU A 126 -0.56 6.49 3.82
CA LEU A 126 0.11 5.61 2.86
C LEU A 126 0.21 6.34 1.53
N LYS A 127 1.40 6.39 0.99
CA LYS A 127 1.66 7.04 -0.29
C LYS A 127 2.15 6.00 -1.28
N LEU A 128 1.54 5.96 -2.45
CA LEU A 128 1.93 5.04 -3.53
C LEU A 128 2.29 5.84 -4.76
N ASN A 129 3.46 5.58 -5.31
CA ASN A 129 3.91 6.18 -6.55
C ASN A 129 4.22 5.06 -7.53
N PHE A 130 3.80 5.24 -8.80
CA PHE A 130 4.08 4.27 -9.85
C PHE A 130 4.71 4.99 -11.03
N TYR A 131 5.68 4.34 -11.66
CA TYR A 131 6.50 4.96 -12.69
C TYR A 131 6.55 4.11 -13.94
N SER A 132 6.47 4.78 -15.09
CA SER A 132 6.80 4.20 -16.38
C SER A 132 7.55 5.28 -17.17
N GLU A 133 7.99 4.96 -18.41
CA GLU A 133 8.75 5.92 -19.20
C GLU A 133 8.05 7.24 -19.41
N GLU A 134 6.72 7.20 -19.54
CA GLU A 134 5.94 8.39 -19.92
C GLU A 134 5.01 8.88 -18.82
N VAL A 135 4.75 8.07 -17.79
CA VAL A 135 3.68 8.36 -16.84
C VAL A 135 4.14 8.09 -15.41
N ASN A 136 3.79 9.02 -14.53
CA ASN A 136 3.93 8.87 -13.08
C ASN A 136 2.56 9.03 -12.45
N SER A 137 2.23 8.13 -11.54
CA SER A 137 0.97 8.20 -10.79
C SER A 137 1.27 8.28 -9.30
N GLU A 138 0.50 9.06 -8.58
CA GLU A 138 0.70 9.24 -7.14
C GLU A 138 -0.65 9.15 -6.44
N TYR A 139 -0.70 8.36 -5.37
CA TYR A 139 -1.93 8.12 -4.60
C TYR A 139 -1.66 8.24 -3.12
N PHE A 140 -2.66 8.74 -2.38
CA PHE A 140 -2.62 8.78 -0.92
C PHE A 140 -3.80 8.02 -0.37
N ILE A 141 -3.56 7.20 0.64
CA ILE A 141 -4.63 6.49 1.35
C ILE A 141 -4.46 6.80 2.83
N ALA A 142 -5.54 7.30 3.44
CA ALA A 142 -5.56 7.53 4.88
C ALA A 142 -5.93 6.23 5.60
N ARG A 143 -5.46 6.10 6.83
CA ARG A 143 -5.74 4.92 7.64
C ARG A 143 -7.23 4.74 7.88
N ASN A 144 -7.65 3.49 8.04
CA ASN A 144 -9.00 3.18 8.50
C ASN A 144 -9.12 3.45 10.00
N GLU A 145 -10.30 3.82 10.41
CA GLU A 145 -10.58 4.02 11.83
C GLU A 145 -11.16 2.77 12.50
#